data_30fa77b0516fcaa839aabb66964585e3
#
_entry.id   30fa77b0516fcaa839aabb66964585e3
#
_cell.length_a   1.000
_cell.length_b   1.000
_cell.length_c   1.000
_cell.angle_alpha   90.00
_cell.angle_beta   90.00
_cell.angle_gamma   90.00
#
_symmetry.space_group_name_H-M   'P 1'
#
loop_
_entity.id
_entity.type
_entity.pdbx_description
1 polymer ?
#
loop_
_entity_poly.entity_id
_entity_poly.type
_entity_poly.pdbx_seq_one_letter_code
_entity_poly.pdbx_strand_id
1 'polypeptide(L)'
;MATLLGSIIATPMPERCLITIIGADFDVFGHPETTARLLCWAGTEQIHLFSEISSGHRAHVEVEAWDGPAPAETDEWEAHGRAELRSTSGTLCISALDERLLTPPLPIGKPGPYAVDVHAAGRRRLRTLYGQDAWYADEPSIGVERFRVRVWPQP
;
A
#
# COMPACT_ATOMS: atom_id res chain seq x y z
N MET A 1 -4.55 24.78 -1.94
CA MET A 1 -4.12 23.72 -1.01
C MET A 1 -5.00 22.51 -1.21
N ALA A 2 -4.40 21.32 -1.28
CA ALA A 2 -5.14 20.09 -1.49
C ALA A 2 -5.96 19.71 -0.25
N THR A 3 -7.09 19.04 -0.50
CA THR A 3 -8.02 18.60 0.54
C THR A 3 -8.03 17.07 0.59
N LEU A 4 -7.97 16.53 1.78
CA LEU A 4 -8.17 15.08 2.01
C LEU A 4 -9.64 14.73 1.78
N LEU A 5 -9.88 13.80 0.85
CA LEU A 5 -11.22 13.36 0.50
C LEU A 5 -11.71 12.19 1.36
N GLY A 6 -10.79 11.35 1.80
CA GLY A 6 -11.10 10.18 2.63
C GLY A 6 -9.90 9.27 2.79
N SER A 7 -10.06 8.25 3.63
CA SER A 7 -9.00 7.25 3.86
C SER A 7 -9.58 5.90 4.23
N ILE A 8 -8.78 4.87 4.01
CA ILE A 8 -9.06 3.49 4.45
C ILE A 8 -7.81 2.95 5.15
N ILE A 9 -8.03 2.07 6.13
CA ILE A 9 -6.97 1.45 6.91
C ILE A 9 -7.26 -0.05 7.03
N ALA A 10 -6.21 -0.85 6.87
CA ALA A 10 -6.26 -2.29 7.14
C ALA A 10 -4.89 -2.80 7.59
N THR A 11 -4.88 -4.04 8.06
CA THR A 11 -3.65 -4.71 8.49
C THR A 11 -3.44 -6.00 7.70
N PRO A 12 -3.14 -5.92 6.39
CA PRO A 12 -2.96 -7.10 5.56
C PRO A 12 -1.69 -7.86 5.95
N MET A 13 -1.74 -9.18 5.76
CA MET A 13 -0.57 -10.02 5.84
C MET A 13 0.05 -10.11 4.45
N PRO A 14 1.33 -9.74 4.27
CA PRO A 14 1.96 -9.90 2.97
C PRO A 14 2.19 -11.37 2.65
N GLU A 15 2.17 -11.71 1.37
CA GLU A 15 2.65 -12.98 0.86
C GLU A 15 3.72 -12.73 -0.18
N ARG A 16 4.85 -13.41 -0.06
CA ARG A 16 6.00 -13.20 -0.94
C ARG A 16 6.38 -11.72 -1.01
N CYS A 17 6.32 -11.04 0.14
CA CYS A 17 6.56 -9.60 0.31
C CYS A 17 5.47 -8.70 -0.29
N LEU A 18 4.39 -9.23 -0.86
CA LEU A 18 3.42 -8.45 -1.62
C LEU A 18 2.18 -8.09 -0.81
N ILE A 19 1.82 -6.81 -0.82
CA ILE A 19 0.56 -6.26 -0.32
C ILE A 19 -0.13 -5.57 -1.49
N THR A 20 -1.43 -5.79 -1.68
CA THR A 20 -2.16 -5.27 -2.84
C THR A 20 -3.29 -4.31 -2.45
N ILE A 21 -3.42 -3.26 -3.26
CA ILE A 21 -4.51 -2.29 -3.21
C ILE A 21 -5.12 -2.31 -4.60
N ILE A 22 -6.42 -2.56 -4.69
CA ILE A 22 -7.10 -2.76 -5.98
C ILE A 22 -8.33 -1.90 -6.12
N GLY A 23 -8.66 -1.54 -7.37
CA GLY A 23 -9.91 -0.89 -7.71
C GLY A 23 -11.04 -1.88 -7.97
N ALA A 24 -12.27 -1.37 -8.05
CA ALA A 24 -13.47 -2.20 -8.23
C ALA A 24 -13.49 -2.94 -9.58
N ASP A 25 -12.81 -2.40 -10.61
CA ASP A 25 -12.72 -3.02 -11.94
C ASP A 25 -11.51 -3.94 -12.10
N PHE A 26 -10.86 -4.27 -10.99
CA PHE A 26 -9.68 -5.15 -11.01
C PHE A 26 -10.07 -6.56 -11.49
N ASP A 27 -9.41 -7.06 -12.54
CA ASP A 27 -9.65 -8.40 -13.07
C ASP A 27 -8.37 -9.19 -13.40
N VAL A 28 -7.22 -8.53 -13.51
CA VAL A 28 -5.97 -9.18 -13.90
C VAL A 28 -4.83 -8.73 -13.00
N PHE A 29 -4.11 -9.70 -12.41
CA PHE A 29 -2.89 -9.45 -11.65
C PHE A 29 -1.73 -9.15 -12.61
N GLY A 30 -1.24 -7.90 -12.60
CA GLY A 30 0.03 -7.55 -13.19
C GLY A 30 1.13 -7.67 -12.14
N HIS A 31 2.34 -8.04 -12.56
CA HIS A 31 3.50 -8.06 -11.69
C HIS A 31 4.61 -7.22 -12.33
N PRO A 32 5.37 -6.47 -11.53
CA PRO A 32 6.53 -5.78 -12.09
C PRO A 32 7.56 -6.80 -12.56
N GLU A 33 7.98 -6.67 -13.81
CA GLU A 33 9.09 -7.45 -14.35
C GLU A 33 10.40 -6.76 -13.96
N THR A 34 10.79 -6.89 -12.69
CA THR A 34 12.01 -6.27 -12.22
C THR A 34 12.65 -7.09 -11.13
N THR A 35 13.98 -7.13 -11.14
CA THR A 35 14.79 -7.69 -10.06
C THR A 35 15.20 -6.59 -9.07
N ALA A 36 14.90 -5.33 -9.36
CA ALA A 36 15.20 -4.23 -8.45
C ALA A 36 14.27 -4.27 -7.24
N ARG A 37 14.81 -3.90 -6.07
CA ARG A 37 13.99 -3.73 -4.86
C ARG A 37 13.21 -2.43 -4.96
N LEU A 38 11.93 -2.56 -5.23
CA LEU A 38 10.99 -1.44 -5.25
C LEU A 38 10.27 -1.36 -3.91
N LEU A 39 9.91 -0.16 -3.48
CA LEU A 39 8.99 0.03 -2.37
C LEU A 39 7.56 -0.19 -2.82
N CYS A 40 7.23 0.28 -4.02
CA CYS A 40 5.89 0.18 -4.58
C CYS A 40 5.95 0.07 -6.10
N TRP A 41 4.87 -0.41 -6.66
CA TRP A 41 4.62 -0.44 -8.10
C TRP A 41 3.13 -0.20 -8.31
N ALA A 42 2.76 0.43 -9.41
CA ALA A 42 1.37 0.61 -9.75
C ALA A 42 1.15 0.39 -11.25
N GLY A 43 -0.05 -0.02 -11.61
CA GLY A 43 -0.48 -0.25 -12.97
C GLY A 43 -1.94 0.13 -13.13
N THR A 44 -2.68 -0.63 -13.95
CA THR A 44 -4.11 -0.40 -14.14
C THR A 44 -4.89 -1.06 -13.00
N GLU A 45 -5.65 -0.25 -12.26
CA GLU A 45 -6.52 -0.69 -11.17
C GLU A 45 -5.80 -1.39 -10.01
N GLN A 46 -4.49 -1.19 -9.85
CA GLN A 46 -3.75 -1.86 -8.79
C GLN A 46 -2.51 -1.08 -8.34
N ILE A 47 -2.22 -1.19 -7.06
CA ILE A 47 -0.99 -0.70 -6.43
C ILE A 47 -0.42 -1.87 -5.63
N HIS A 48 0.87 -2.15 -5.80
CA HIS A 48 1.59 -3.14 -5.02
C HIS A 48 2.55 -2.45 -4.06
N LEU A 49 2.53 -2.87 -2.81
CA LEU A 49 3.51 -2.48 -1.80
C LEU A 49 4.39 -3.68 -1.51
N PHE A 50 5.68 -3.45 -1.35
CA PHE A 50 6.64 -4.52 -1.09
C PHE A 50 7.12 -4.45 0.35
N SER A 51 6.65 -5.42 1.15
CA SER A 51 7.09 -5.59 2.53
C SER A 51 8.55 -6.01 2.58
N GLU A 52 9.22 -5.67 3.67
CA GLU A 52 10.60 -6.10 3.92
C GLU A 52 10.70 -7.61 4.18
N ILE A 53 9.62 -8.22 4.67
CA ILE A 53 9.55 -9.63 5.04
C ILE A 53 8.44 -10.32 4.24
N SER A 54 8.67 -11.57 3.81
CA SER A 54 7.79 -12.26 2.88
C SER A 54 6.38 -12.54 3.45
N SER A 55 6.27 -12.91 4.72
CA SER A 55 4.99 -13.14 5.38
C SER A 55 5.19 -13.31 6.89
N GLY A 56 4.12 -13.66 7.62
CA GLY A 56 4.19 -13.94 9.06
C GLY A 56 3.98 -12.73 9.94
N HIS A 57 3.63 -11.59 9.37
CA HIS A 57 3.26 -10.39 10.12
C HIS A 57 2.10 -9.67 9.41
N ARG A 58 1.48 -8.72 10.10
CA ARG A 58 0.46 -7.84 9.52
C ARG A 58 1.00 -6.43 9.50
N ALA A 59 1.14 -5.87 8.30
CA ALA A 59 1.53 -4.47 8.13
C ALA A 59 0.34 -3.56 8.39
N HIS A 60 0.60 -2.35 8.89
CA HIS A 60 -0.41 -1.30 8.98
C HIS A 60 -0.39 -0.51 7.68
N VAL A 61 -1.50 -0.52 6.95
CA VAL A 61 -1.60 0.18 5.66
C VAL A 61 -2.73 1.21 5.74
N GLU A 62 -2.39 2.48 5.47
CA GLU A 62 -3.35 3.56 5.31
C GLU A 62 -3.28 4.09 3.89
N VAL A 63 -4.44 4.20 3.24
CA VAL A 63 -4.56 4.80 1.91
C VAL A 63 -5.40 6.06 2.01
N GLU A 64 -4.86 7.18 1.56
CA GLU A 64 -5.51 8.49 1.58
C GLU A 64 -5.78 8.95 0.14
N ALA A 65 -6.99 9.42 -0.11
CA ALA A 65 -7.36 10.06 -1.37
C ALA A 65 -7.38 11.59 -1.17
N TRP A 66 -6.68 12.30 -2.04
CA TRP A 66 -6.56 13.75 -2.03
C TRP A 66 -7.08 14.33 -3.36
N ASP A 67 -7.57 15.56 -3.35
CA ASP A 67 -8.04 16.23 -4.58
C ASP A 67 -6.93 16.88 -5.40
N GLY A 68 -5.71 16.89 -4.87
CA GLY A 68 -4.51 17.41 -5.51
C GLY A 68 -3.27 16.91 -4.77
N PRO A 69 -2.07 17.41 -5.11
CA PRO A 69 -0.85 16.97 -4.45
C PRO A 69 -0.94 17.07 -2.94
N ALA A 70 -0.75 15.93 -2.25
CA ALA A 70 -0.79 15.87 -0.80
C ALA A 70 0.32 16.75 -0.20
N PRO A 71 0.08 17.33 0.99
CA PRO A 71 1.12 18.14 1.64
C PRO A 71 2.34 17.31 1.98
N ALA A 72 3.48 18.00 2.16
CA ALA A 72 4.73 17.33 2.53
C ALA A 72 4.53 16.52 3.81
N GLU A 73 5.10 15.30 3.83
CA GLU A 73 5.04 14.44 5.00
C GLU A 73 5.92 15.02 6.12
N THR A 74 5.37 15.06 7.34
CA THR A 74 6.06 15.62 8.51
C THR A 74 6.59 14.55 9.46
N ASP A 75 6.09 13.32 9.36
CA ASP A 75 6.56 12.20 10.17
C ASP A 75 7.89 11.67 9.65
N GLU A 76 8.63 10.96 10.50
CA GLU A 76 9.85 10.29 10.10
C GLU A 76 9.52 8.96 9.40
N TRP A 77 9.93 8.85 8.15
CA TRP A 77 9.76 7.65 7.35
C TRP A 77 11.12 7.11 6.92
N GLU A 78 11.24 5.78 6.86
CA GLU A 78 12.49 5.12 6.46
C GLU A 78 12.65 5.03 4.94
N ALA A 79 11.54 4.95 4.22
CA ALA A 79 11.55 4.76 2.78
C ALA A 79 10.43 5.56 2.13
N HIS A 80 10.67 5.97 0.89
CA HIS A 80 9.72 6.72 0.07
C HIS A 80 9.78 6.21 -1.37
N GLY A 81 8.62 6.04 -1.98
CA GLY A 81 8.51 5.65 -3.38
C GLY A 81 7.34 6.35 -4.06
N ARG A 82 7.40 6.41 -5.37
CA ARG A 82 6.36 6.99 -6.21
C ARG A 82 6.01 6.05 -7.35
N ALA A 83 4.76 6.11 -7.79
CA ALA A 83 4.27 5.34 -8.92
C ALA A 83 3.12 6.11 -9.59
N GLU A 84 2.65 5.57 -10.70
CA GLU A 84 1.51 6.11 -11.41
C GLU A 84 0.46 5.01 -11.55
N LEU A 85 -0.74 5.31 -11.05
CA LEU A 85 -1.90 4.42 -11.13
C LEU A 85 -2.80 4.90 -12.27
N ARG A 86 -3.30 3.96 -13.07
CA ARG A 86 -4.42 4.24 -13.98
C ARG A 86 -5.68 3.65 -13.37
N SER A 87 -6.57 4.51 -12.92
CA SER A 87 -7.84 4.07 -12.34
C SER A 87 -8.93 4.06 -13.40
N THR A 88 -9.67 2.96 -13.48
CA THR A 88 -10.85 2.85 -14.34
C THR A 88 -12.14 2.90 -13.53
N SER A 89 -12.10 2.51 -12.27
CA SER A 89 -13.27 2.49 -11.38
C SER A 89 -13.44 3.75 -10.54
N GLY A 90 -12.36 4.53 -10.33
CA GLY A 90 -12.37 5.66 -9.42
C GLY A 90 -12.43 5.26 -7.94
N THR A 91 -12.08 4.02 -7.62
CA THR A 91 -12.09 3.49 -6.25
C THR A 91 -10.85 2.67 -5.94
N LEU A 92 -10.53 2.53 -4.66
CA LEU A 92 -9.47 1.65 -4.17
C LEU A 92 -9.94 0.91 -2.92
N CYS A 93 -9.53 -0.36 -2.80
CA CYS A 93 -9.69 -1.18 -1.59
C CYS A 93 -8.36 -1.81 -1.23
N ILE A 94 -8.09 -1.97 0.06
CA ILE A 94 -6.98 -2.81 0.51
C ILE A 94 -7.48 -4.26 0.45
N SER A 95 -6.71 -5.15 -0.17
CA SER A 95 -7.10 -6.55 -0.35
C SER A 95 -6.09 -7.52 0.24
N ALA A 96 -6.56 -8.70 0.60
CA ALA A 96 -5.70 -9.85 0.84
C ALA A 96 -5.37 -10.52 -0.51
N LEU A 97 -4.31 -11.34 -0.56
CA LEU A 97 -3.90 -11.99 -1.80
C LEU A 97 -4.87 -13.06 -2.31
N ASP A 98 -5.78 -13.53 -1.45
CA ASP A 98 -6.89 -14.40 -1.85
C ASP A 98 -8.07 -13.61 -2.45
N GLU A 99 -7.83 -12.37 -2.88
CA GLU A 99 -8.81 -11.45 -3.46
C GLU A 99 -9.88 -10.96 -2.48
N ARG A 100 -9.78 -11.34 -1.19
CA ARG A 100 -10.72 -10.87 -0.17
C ARG A 100 -10.48 -9.39 0.12
N LEU A 101 -11.53 -8.59 0.06
CA LEU A 101 -11.46 -7.17 0.38
C LEU A 101 -11.42 -6.98 1.90
N LEU A 102 -10.46 -6.21 2.38
CA LEU A 102 -10.28 -5.89 3.80
C LEU A 102 -10.92 -4.56 4.19
N THR A 103 -11.29 -3.75 3.20
CA THR A 103 -11.90 -2.44 3.42
C THR A 103 -13.07 -2.22 2.48
N PRO A 104 -14.01 -1.30 2.83
CA PRO A 104 -14.94 -0.78 1.84
C PRO A 104 -14.19 0.02 0.76
N PRO A 105 -14.82 0.26 -0.40
CA PRO A 105 -14.20 1.07 -1.44
C PRO A 105 -13.97 2.52 -1.00
N LEU A 106 -12.77 3.02 -1.27
CA LEU A 106 -12.42 4.44 -1.10
C LEU A 106 -12.62 5.13 -2.45
N PRO A 107 -13.57 6.07 -2.57
CA PRO A 107 -13.66 6.90 -3.78
C PRO A 107 -12.42 7.78 -3.90
N ILE A 108 -11.77 7.78 -5.07
CA ILE A 108 -10.60 8.60 -5.32
C ILE A 108 -10.85 9.69 -6.36
N GLY A 109 -11.92 9.58 -7.15
CA GLY A 109 -12.29 10.57 -8.16
C GLY A 109 -12.71 9.93 -9.48
N LYS A 110 -12.54 10.68 -10.57
CA LYS A 110 -12.89 10.22 -11.91
C LYS A 110 -11.87 9.22 -12.44
N PRO A 111 -12.27 8.32 -13.37
CA PRO A 111 -11.29 7.49 -14.08
C PRO A 111 -10.19 8.33 -14.73
N GLY A 112 -8.95 7.83 -14.69
CA GLY A 112 -7.80 8.51 -15.27
C GLY A 112 -6.49 8.20 -14.55
N PRO A 113 -5.45 8.98 -14.84
CA PRO A 113 -4.14 8.81 -14.20
C PRO A 113 -4.10 9.47 -12.81
N TYR A 114 -3.43 8.78 -11.88
CA TYR A 114 -3.25 9.23 -10.50
C TYR A 114 -1.79 9.13 -10.11
N ALA A 115 -1.30 10.13 -9.39
CA ALA A 115 -0.02 10.03 -8.71
C ALA A 115 -0.21 9.16 -7.45
N VAL A 116 0.77 8.30 -7.20
CA VAL A 116 0.85 7.47 -6.00
C VAL A 116 2.13 7.80 -5.27
N ASP A 117 2.00 8.12 -4.00
CA ASP A 117 3.10 8.52 -3.13
C ASP A 117 3.08 7.60 -1.91
N VAL A 118 4.16 6.86 -1.68
CA VAL A 118 4.23 5.82 -0.65
C VAL A 118 5.35 6.12 0.31
N HIS A 119 5.03 6.10 1.60
CA HIS A 119 6.01 6.16 2.68
C HIS A 119 5.91 4.90 3.52
N ALA A 120 7.06 4.41 4.00
CA ALA A 120 7.12 3.22 4.84
C ALA A 120 8.06 3.43 6.02
N ALA A 121 7.71 2.81 7.15
CA ALA A 121 8.49 2.83 8.38
C ALA A 121 8.41 1.48 9.08
N GLY A 122 9.27 1.28 10.08
CA GLY A 122 9.30 0.05 10.86
C GLY A 122 9.98 -1.13 10.15
N ARG A 123 10.61 -0.91 9.03
CA ARG A 123 11.22 -1.97 8.20
C ARG A 123 12.46 -2.56 8.85
N ARG A 124 13.32 -1.74 9.45
CA ARG A 124 14.50 -2.22 10.19
C ARG A 124 14.10 -3.03 11.42
N ARG A 125 13.13 -2.52 12.18
CA ARG A 125 12.61 -3.22 13.35
C ARG A 125 12.00 -4.56 12.96
N LEU A 126 11.27 -4.62 11.86
CA LEU A 126 10.69 -5.85 11.35
C LEU A 126 11.76 -6.89 11.04
N ARG A 127 12.86 -6.50 10.38
CA ARG A 127 13.97 -7.40 10.10
C ARG A 127 14.60 -7.95 11.37
N THR A 128 14.77 -7.09 12.38
CA THR A 128 15.33 -7.49 13.69
C THR A 128 14.41 -8.52 14.36
N LEU A 129 13.11 -8.26 14.39
CA LEU A 129 12.14 -9.15 15.02
C LEU A 129 12.04 -10.50 14.29
N TYR A 130 12.15 -10.49 12.97
CA TYR A 130 12.06 -11.70 12.14
C TYR A 130 13.15 -12.71 12.48
N GLY A 131 14.32 -12.28 12.91
CA GLY A 131 15.42 -13.14 13.32
C GLY A 131 15.36 -13.63 14.78
N GLN A 132 14.30 -13.28 15.53
CA GLN A 132 14.16 -13.65 16.95
C GLN A 132 13.16 -14.80 17.13
N ASP A 133 13.36 -15.63 18.19
CA ASP A 133 12.48 -16.75 18.50
C ASP A 133 11.03 -16.32 18.70
N ALA A 134 10.80 -15.12 19.23
CA ALA A 134 9.46 -14.55 19.44
C ALA A 134 8.68 -14.38 18.12
N TRP A 135 9.35 -14.39 16.98
CA TRP A 135 8.70 -14.31 15.67
C TRP A 135 7.78 -15.51 15.40
N TYR A 136 8.09 -16.65 15.97
CA TYR A 136 7.33 -17.89 15.80
C TYR A 136 6.19 -18.03 16.81
N ALA A 137 5.80 -16.94 17.48
CA ALA A 137 4.64 -16.95 18.36
C ALA A 137 3.35 -17.25 17.58
N ASP A 138 2.34 -17.79 18.25
CA ASP A 138 1.08 -18.21 17.63
C ASP A 138 0.34 -17.08 16.92
N GLU A 139 0.56 -15.81 17.34
CA GLU A 139 -0.09 -14.64 16.74
C GLU A 139 0.95 -13.79 15.99
N PRO A 140 0.65 -13.39 14.74
CA PRO A 140 1.56 -12.52 13.98
C PRO A 140 1.63 -11.13 14.60
N SER A 141 2.81 -10.51 14.53
CA SER A 141 2.98 -9.10 14.90
C SER A 141 2.12 -8.20 14.01
N ILE A 142 1.55 -7.14 14.59
CA ILE A 142 0.70 -6.19 13.85
C ILE A 142 1.29 -4.79 13.95
N GLY A 143 1.42 -4.12 12.79
CA GLY A 143 1.75 -2.70 12.73
C GLY A 143 3.20 -2.35 12.98
N VAL A 144 4.12 -3.32 12.98
CA VAL A 144 5.56 -3.03 13.07
C VAL A 144 5.99 -2.31 11.80
N GLU A 145 5.70 -2.87 10.64
CA GLU A 145 5.88 -2.19 9.36
C GLU A 145 4.61 -1.41 9.04
N ARG A 146 4.77 -0.14 8.65
CA ARG A 146 3.67 0.76 8.34
C ARG A 146 3.88 1.38 6.98
N PHE A 147 2.79 1.48 6.23
CA PHE A 147 2.75 2.17 4.94
C PHE A 147 1.69 3.26 4.98
N ARG A 148 2.03 4.44 4.43
CA ARG A 148 1.07 5.48 4.09
C ARG A 148 1.10 5.68 2.60
N VAL A 149 -0.04 5.43 1.95
CA VAL A 149 -0.21 5.58 0.50
C VAL A 149 -1.12 6.78 0.28
N ARG A 150 -0.67 7.74 -0.52
CA ARG A 150 -1.46 8.92 -0.85
C ARG A 150 -1.64 8.99 -2.35
N VAL A 151 -2.88 9.19 -2.80
CA VAL A 151 -3.26 9.20 -4.21
C VAL A 151 -3.96 10.50 -4.53
N TRP A 152 -3.62 11.09 -5.68
CA TRP A 152 -4.30 12.29 -6.18
C TRP A 152 -4.30 12.31 -7.71
N PRO A 153 -5.31 12.98 -8.33
CA PRO A 153 -5.38 13.05 -9.79
C PRO A 153 -4.17 13.74 -10.38
N GLN A 154 -3.66 13.21 -11.48
CA GLN A 154 -2.68 13.90 -12.31
C GLN A 154 -3.42 14.75 -13.34
N PRO A 155 -2.88 15.96 -13.67
CA PRO A 155 -3.46 16.81 -14.71
C PRO A 155 -3.34 16.19 -16.11
#